data_72e1c4125f83498fadf2e6ee09f617f0
#
_entry.id   72e1c4125f83498fadf2e6ee09f617f0
#
_cell.length_a   1.000
_cell.length_b   1.000
_cell.length_c   1.000
_cell.angle_alpha   90.00
_cell.angle_beta   90.00
_cell.angle_gamma   90.00
#
_symmetry.space_group_name_H-M   'P 1'
#
loop_
_entity.id
_entity.type
_entity.pdbx_description
1 polymer ?
#
loop_
_entity_poly.entity_id
_entity_poly.type
_entity_poly.pdbx_seq_one_letter_code
_entity_poly.pdbx_strand_id
1 'polypeptide(L)'
;MDNVKTSWWQAHKPTTRRLVQLYSALLHNAHVKGFIDGKIYQGRAKYACAPGFNCYSCPGAVGACPLGSIQNALGSAGHRAGWYVLGIILLYGVILGRTVCGWLCPLGLIQELLHKIPTPKIRKSPVTRALSWLKYVLLIVFAVAIPLTYGLRHDLPLPAFCKYICPAGTSEGAMGLLANPANAEMFSMLGVLFTRKFIIMLGIALACVFCFRAFCRFICPLGAIYGMFNRFNVIGVRVDATRCNGCGACVRGCGMDVRRVGDRECIQCGKCADGCHQGAISVKAGGRTLKGPDERGNPGRVIWAAALMVLCLALLWFNVLDPSAKKPNRATPTAEPAATAEPAATEEPVATEEPMATEEPAATEEPAATEEPAATEKPAAGWDSDAPVGREVGEQLDDFTLPCYDGSDFHLAEQRGRVVFINLWATSCTPCKQELPYFNDLYKEYGDDVAMLVVHPSLVIDDPEEYLSDKGYEMPCATDDDDDTLIDIVGNTGTYPQTIVLNRRGEVVYNKVGSVTPELLHALYDAAAGA
;
A
#
# COMPACT_ATOMS: atom_id res chain seq x y z
N MET A 1 -27.07 -47.13 -25.60
CA MET A 1 -26.15 -46.01 -25.21
C MET A 1 -26.86 -44.73 -25.60
N ASP A 2 -27.67 -44.25 -24.65
CA ASP A 2 -28.55 -43.09 -24.91
C ASP A 2 -27.67 -41.82 -24.84
N ASN A 3 -27.54 -41.17 -26.01
CA ASN A 3 -26.98 -39.84 -26.16
C ASN A 3 -27.93 -38.82 -25.52
N VAL A 4 -27.90 -38.65 -24.22
CA VAL A 4 -28.60 -37.56 -23.55
C VAL A 4 -27.91 -36.27 -24.01
N LYS A 5 -28.54 -35.57 -24.97
CA LYS A 5 -28.16 -34.21 -25.34
C LYS A 5 -28.29 -33.33 -24.09
N THR A 6 -27.19 -33.17 -23.37
CA THR A 6 -27.15 -32.23 -22.24
C THR A 6 -27.45 -30.83 -22.79
N SER A 7 -28.50 -30.21 -22.26
CA SER A 7 -28.85 -28.81 -22.58
C SER A 7 -27.63 -27.93 -22.44
N TRP A 8 -27.43 -26.95 -23.36
CA TRP A 8 -26.36 -25.96 -23.32
C TRP A 8 -26.20 -25.38 -21.90
N TRP A 9 -27.29 -25.09 -21.19
CA TRP A 9 -27.32 -24.63 -19.82
C TRP A 9 -26.72 -25.65 -18.84
N GLN A 10 -26.93 -26.94 -19.03
CA GLN A 10 -26.36 -27.98 -18.17
C GLN A 10 -24.86 -28.13 -18.38
N ALA A 11 -24.37 -27.95 -19.61
CA ALA A 11 -22.95 -27.99 -19.94
C ALA A 11 -22.19 -26.77 -19.43
N HIS A 12 -22.87 -25.60 -19.30
CA HIS A 12 -22.22 -24.33 -18.92
C HIS A 12 -22.54 -23.87 -17.50
N LYS A 13 -23.28 -24.64 -16.69
CA LYS A 13 -23.54 -24.30 -15.30
C LYS A 13 -22.25 -24.05 -14.53
N PRO A 14 -22.12 -22.90 -13.84
CA PRO A 14 -20.96 -22.63 -13.02
C PRO A 14 -20.91 -23.64 -11.87
N THR A 15 -19.72 -24.17 -11.61
CA THR A 15 -19.50 -25.05 -10.45
C THR A 15 -19.62 -24.23 -9.15
N THR A 16 -20.05 -24.87 -8.04
CA THR A 16 -20.10 -24.24 -6.70
C THR A 16 -18.79 -23.53 -6.37
N ARG A 17 -17.66 -24.14 -6.71
CA ARG A 17 -16.33 -23.55 -6.51
C ARG A 17 -16.16 -22.22 -7.23
N ARG A 18 -16.59 -22.11 -8.49
CA ARG A 18 -16.50 -20.85 -9.26
C ARG A 18 -17.41 -19.77 -8.72
N LEU A 19 -18.57 -20.14 -8.22
CA LEU A 19 -19.49 -19.21 -7.56
C LEU A 19 -18.88 -18.66 -6.26
N VAL A 20 -18.25 -19.52 -5.45
CA VAL A 20 -17.54 -19.10 -4.25
C VAL A 20 -16.37 -18.18 -4.59
N GLN A 21 -15.61 -18.47 -5.67
CA GLN A 21 -14.54 -17.58 -6.13
C GLN A 21 -15.06 -16.22 -6.59
N LEU A 22 -16.16 -16.21 -7.35
CA LEU A 22 -16.80 -14.97 -7.80
C LEU A 22 -17.32 -14.16 -6.61
N TYR A 23 -18.03 -14.82 -5.68
CA TYR A 23 -18.50 -14.19 -4.45
C TYR A 23 -17.34 -13.57 -3.65
N SER A 24 -16.27 -14.32 -3.45
CA SER A 24 -15.07 -13.82 -2.77
C SER A 24 -14.46 -12.63 -3.49
N ALA A 25 -14.35 -12.67 -4.83
CA ALA A 25 -13.83 -11.57 -5.64
C ALA A 25 -14.66 -10.29 -5.45
N LEU A 26 -15.99 -10.42 -5.51
CA LEU A 26 -16.90 -9.29 -5.35
C LEU A 26 -16.92 -8.75 -3.90
N LEU A 27 -16.86 -9.63 -2.91
CA LEU A 27 -16.80 -9.22 -1.51
C LEU A 27 -15.54 -8.40 -1.20
N HIS A 28 -14.38 -8.84 -1.69
CA HIS A 28 -13.12 -8.12 -1.46
C HIS A 28 -13.00 -6.83 -2.28
N ASN A 29 -13.79 -6.68 -3.35
CA ASN A 29 -13.81 -5.51 -4.23
C ASN A 29 -15.20 -4.85 -4.25
N ALA A 30 -15.86 -4.80 -3.10
CA ALA A 30 -17.25 -4.36 -3.00
C ALA A 30 -17.44 -2.84 -3.08
N HIS A 31 -16.37 -2.04 -2.95
CA HIS A 31 -16.43 -0.60 -3.08
C HIS A 31 -16.49 -0.15 -4.55
N VAL A 32 -17.58 -0.55 -5.23
CA VAL A 32 -17.78 -0.25 -6.67
C VAL A 32 -17.80 1.26 -6.94
N LYS A 33 -18.23 2.06 -5.97
CA LYS A 33 -18.23 3.52 -6.04
C LYS A 33 -16.84 4.10 -6.30
N GLY A 34 -15.77 3.47 -5.79
CA GLY A 34 -14.39 3.89 -6.03
C GLY A 34 -14.00 3.95 -7.51
N PHE A 35 -14.59 3.09 -8.37
CA PHE A 35 -14.36 3.16 -9.81
C PHE A 35 -15.08 4.36 -10.45
N ILE A 36 -16.21 4.79 -9.89
CA ILE A 36 -16.96 5.95 -10.37
C ILE A 36 -16.28 7.24 -9.91
N ASP A 37 -15.87 7.29 -8.65
CA ASP A 37 -15.23 8.46 -8.04
C ASP A 37 -13.73 8.59 -8.39
N GLY A 38 -13.14 7.57 -9.02
CA GLY A 38 -11.70 7.52 -9.35
C GLY A 38 -10.79 7.48 -8.11
N LYS A 39 -11.29 7.05 -6.95
CA LYS A 39 -10.59 7.10 -5.66
C LYS A 39 -10.43 5.73 -5.03
N ILE A 40 -9.33 5.56 -4.29
CA ILE A 40 -9.07 4.34 -3.51
C ILE A 40 -9.87 4.40 -2.21
N TYR A 41 -10.52 3.29 -1.85
CA TYR A 41 -11.24 3.17 -0.57
C TYR A 41 -10.28 3.32 0.63
N GLN A 42 -10.63 4.18 1.60
CA GLN A 42 -9.83 4.50 2.78
C GLN A 42 -10.50 4.09 4.10
N GLY A 43 -11.61 3.35 4.06
CA GLY A 43 -12.34 2.94 5.25
C GLY A 43 -11.61 1.88 6.08
N ARG A 44 -12.06 1.69 7.34
CA ARG A 44 -11.46 0.76 8.31
C ARG A 44 -11.37 -0.69 7.82
N ALA A 45 -12.28 -1.12 6.94
CA ALA A 45 -12.22 -2.46 6.35
C ALA A 45 -10.93 -2.73 5.57
N LYS A 46 -10.20 -1.66 5.13
CA LYS A 46 -8.91 -1.75 4.46
C LYS A 46 -7.82 -2.42 5.32
N TYR A 47 -7.93 -2.33 6.64
CA TYR A 47 -7.03 -3.02 7.56
C TYR A 47 -7.22 -4.53 7.59
N ALA A 48 -8.37 -5.04 7.11
CA ALA A 48 -8.59 -6.48 6.99
C ALA A 48 -7.76 -7.05 5.83
N CYS A 49 -6.95 -8.06 6.12
CA CYS A 49 -6.24 -8.78 5.08
C CYS A 49 -7.15 -9.74 4.33
N ALA A 50 -7.23 -9.58 3.00
CA ALA A 50 -7.89 -10.54 2.13
C ALA A 50 -7.10 -11.86 2.11
N PRO A 51 -7.75 -13.04 2.03
CA PRO A 51 -7.03 -14.31 2.04
C PRO A 51 -6.22 -14.56 0.77
N GLY A 52 -6.56 -13.90 -0.34
CA GLY A 52 -5.91 -14.04 -1.64
C GLY A 52 -5.22 -12.77 -2.15
N PHE A 53 -4.80 -12.79 -3.41
CA PHE A 53 -4.35 -11.57 -4.09
C PHE A 53 -5.54 -10.62 -4.28
N ASN A 54 -5.37 -9.40 -3.79
CA ASN A 54 -6.31 -8.29 -3.95
C ASN A 54 -5.53 -6.98 -3.78
N CYS A 55 -5.35 -6.21 -4.85
CA CYS A 55 -4.50 -5.03 -4.78
C CYS A 55 -5.10 -3.97 -3.85
N TYR A 56 -4.33 -3.48 -2.88
CA TYR A 56 -4.79 -2.42 -1.98
C TYR A 56 -5.07 -1.09 -2.71
N SER A 57 -4.39 -0.86 -3.84
CA SER A 57 -4.60 0.34 -4.69
C SER A 57 -5.77 0.18 -5.66
N CYS A 58 -6.48 -0.95 -5.66
CA CYS A 58 -7.70 -1.10 -6.46
C CYS A 58 -8.81 -0.17 -5.91
N PRO A 59 -9.48 0.63 -6.75
CA PRO A 59 -10.59 1.49 -6.32
C PRO A 59 -11.71 0.72 -5.61
N GLY A 60 -11.98 -0.50 -6.06
CA GLY A 60 -12.99 -1.36 -5.48
C GLY A 60 -12.57 -2.12 -4.23
N ALA A 61 -11.27 -2.19 -3.91
CA ALA A 61 -10.77 -3.07 -2.86
C ALA A 61 -11.10 -2.54 -1.46
N VAL A 62 -11.89 -3.32 -0.70
CA VAL A 62 -12.22 -3.07 0.70
C VAL A 62 -11.26 -3.76 1.68
N GLY A 63 -10.44 -4.69 1.22
CA GLY A 63 -9.41 -5.38 2.01
C GLY A 63 -8.04 -5.33 1.32
N ALA A 64 -6.96 -5.47 2.09
CA ALA A 64 -5.60 -5.42 1.59
C ALA A 64 -5.01 -6.82 1.34
N CYS A 65 -4.10 -6.93 0.37
CA CYS A 65 -3.34 -8.15 0.13
C CYS A 65 -2.31 -8.38 1.26
N PRO A 66 -2.32 -9.55 1.92
CA PRO A 66 -1.39 -9.82 3.03
C PRO A 66 0.08 -9.80 2.58
N LEU A 67 0.37 -10.11 1.31
CA LEU A 67 1.73 -10.05 0.78
C LEU A 67 2.25 -8.62 0.67
N GLY A 68 1.41 -7.66 0.26
CA GLY A 68 1.78 -6.25 0.23
C GLY A 68 1.98 -5.71 1.65
N SER A 69 1.06 -6.04 2.55
CA SER A 69 1.11 -5.60 3.94
C SER A 69 2.36 -6.10 4.68
N ILE A 70 2.80 -7.36 4.45
CA ILE A 70 4.02 -7.87 5.11
C ILE A 70 5.28 -7.22 4.55
N GLN A 71 5.33 -6.92 3.25
CA GLN A 71 6.47 -6.22 2.65
C GLN A 71 6.61 -4.79 3.20
N ASN A 72 5.50 -4.08 3.36
CA ASN A 72 5.50 -2.76 3.98
C ASN A 72 5.94 -2.84 5.45
N ALA A 73 5.42 -3.82 6.21
CA ALA A 73 5.81 -4.00 7.61
C ALA A 73 7.30 -4.33 7.80
N LEU A 74 7.90 -5.08 6.87
CA LEU A 74 9.33 -5.42 6.90
C LEU A 74 10.23 -4.21 6.59
N GLY A 75 9.74 -3.24 5.83
CA GLY A 75 10.48 -2.06 5.42
C GLY A 75 10.20 -0.80 6.26
N SER A 76 9.26 -0.85 7.19
CA SER A 76 8.88 0.33 7.99
C SER A 76 9.91 0.66 9.07
N ALA A 77 10.14 1.96 9.30
CA ALA A 77 10.93 2.47 10.40
C ALA A 77 10.44 1.90 11.74
N GLY A 78 11.38 1.55 12.60
CA GLY A 78 11.09 0.92 13.88
C GLY A 78 10.84 -0.59 13.83
N HIS A 79 10.99 -1.24 12.68
CA HIS A 79 11.01 -2.72 12.49
C HIS A 79 9.94 -3.45 13.31
N ARG A 80 8.77 -2.82 13.51
CA ARG A 80 7.63 -3.49 14.14
C ARG A 80 7.21 -4.58 13.17
N ALA A 81 7.71 -5.78 13.42
CA ALA A 81 7.27 -6.96 12.68
C ALA A 81 5.75 -6.90 12.62
N GLY A 82 5.21 -6.97 11.41
CA GLY A 82 3.76 -6.93 11.21
C GLY A 82 3.11 -8.18 11.78
N TRP A 83 3.17 -8.36 13.11
CA TRP A 83 2.67 -9.53 13.84
C TRP A 83 1.22 -9.84 13.48
N TYR A 84 0.42 -8.79 13.29
CA TYR A 84 -0.95 -8.93 12.82
C TYR A 84 -1.01 -9.62 11.45
N VAL A 85 -0.25 -9.13 10.47
CA VAL A 85 -0.24 -9.66 9.10
C VAL A 85 0.34 -11.07 9.08
N LEU A 86 1.42 -11.31 9.84
CA LEU A 86 2.02 -12.63 9.99
C LEU A 86 1.03 -13.61 10.63
N GLY A 87 0.34 -13.19 11.69
CA GLY A 87 -0.69 -13.98 12.36
C GLY A 87 -1.85 -14.35 11.41
N ILE A 88 -2.32 -13.41 10.60
CA ILE A 88 -3.37 -13.66 9.59
C ILE A 88 -2.89 -14.62 8.50
N ILE A 89 -1.67 -14.46 8.00
CA ILE A 89 -1.09 -15.40 7.01
C ILE A 89 -0.98 -16.80 7.59
N LEU A 90 -0.51 -16.93 8.83
CA LEU A 90 -0.44 -18.21 9.54
C LEU A 90 -1.82 -18.83 9.76
N LEU A 91 -2.79 -18.02 10.18
CA LEU A 91 -4.17 -18.46 10.39
C LEU A 91 -4.78 -19.02 9.10
N TYR A 92 -4.69 -18.26 7.99
CA TYR A 92 -5.14 -18.74 6.68
C TYR A 92 -4.36 -19.95 6.20
N GLY A 93 -3.06 -20.00 6.48
CA GLY A 93 -2.20 -21.14 6.15
C GLY A 93 -2.65 -22.41 6.85
N VAL A 94 -2.83 -22.37 8.16
CA VAL A 94 -3.22 -23.51 8.98
C VAL A 94 -4.66 -23.95 8.71
N ILE A 95 -5.59 -23.02 8.61
CA ILE A 95 -7.01 -23.37 8.39
C ILE A 95 -7.23 -23.80 6.94
N LEU A 96 -6.79 -23.00 5.98
CA LEU A 96 -7.16 -23.13 4.58
C LEU A 96 -6.02 -23.64 3.68
N GLY A 97 -4.77 -23.30 4.01
CA GLY A 97 -3.65 -23.57 3.10
C GLY A 97 -3.92 -23.07 1.69
N ARG A 98 -3.59 -23.84 0.67
CA ARG A 98 -3.88 -23.47 -0.75
C ARG A 98 -5.34 -23.64 -1.16
N THR A 99 -6.25 -24.01 -0.26
CA THR A 99 -7.70 -23.90 -0.50
C THR A 99 -8.08 -22.44 -0.82
N VAL A 100 -7.40 -21.46 -0.21
CA VAL A 100 -7.48 -20.05 -0.59
C VAL A 100 -7.29 -19.86 -2.10
N CYS A 101 -6.22 -20.45 -2.66
CA CYS A 101 -5.91 -20.32 -4.08
C CYS A 101 -6.97 -20.99 -4.99
N GLY A 102 -7.54 -22.09 -4.51
CA GLY A 102 -8.54 -22.85 -5.26
C GLY A 102 -9.94 -22.29 -5.22
N TRP A 103 -10.33 -21.63 -4.12
CA TRP A 103 -11.73 -21.30 -3.82
C TRP A 103 -12.00 -19.82 -3.55
N LEU A 104 -11.01 -19.04 -3.13
CA LEU A 104 -11.22 -17.66 -2.69
C LEU A 104 -10.49 -16.63 -3.56
N CYS A 105 -9.32 -16.95 -4.11
CA CYS A 105 -8.48 -16.00 -4.81
C CYS A 105 -9.06 -15.52 -6.14
N PRO A 106 -9.33 -14.21 -6.32
CA PRO A 106 -9.86 -13.64 -7.57
C PRO A 106 -8.93 -13.87 -8.77
N LEU A 107 -7.63 -13.63 -8.58
CA LEU A 107 -6.62 -13.82 -9.62
C LEU A 107 -6.57 -15.28 -10.12
N GLY A 108 -6.87 -16.26 -9.23
CA GLY A 108 -7.00 -17.66 -9.61
C GLY A 108 -8.20 -17.92 -10.54
N LEU A 109 -9.30 -17.18 -10.36
CA LEU A 109 -10.47 -17.27 -11.26
C LEU A 109 -10.15 -16.71 -12.63
N ILE A 110 -9.53 -15.54 -12.71
CA ILE A 110 -9.11 -14.90 -13.97
C ILE A 110 -8.20 -15.83 -14.78
N GLN A 111 -7.19 -16.44 -14.16
CA GLN A 111 -6.30 -17.39 -14.84
C GLN A 111 -7.03 -18.62 -15.38
N GLU A 112 -8.04 -19.13 -14.66
CA GLU A 112 -8.86 -20.25 -15.17
C GLU A 112 -9.75 -19.85 -16.34
N LEU A 113 -10.23 -18.59 -16.38
CA LEU A 113 -11.00 -18.07 -17.51
C LEU A 113 -10.10 -17.90 -18.74
N LEU A 114 -8.92 -17.31 -18.60
CA LEU A 114 -7.95 -17.20 -19.69
C LEU A 114 -7.55 -18.58 -20.26
N HIS A 115 -7.37 -19.57 -19.38
CA HIS A 115 -7.03 -20.92 -19.82
C HIS A 115 -8.15 -21.65 -20.62
N LYS A 116 -9.39 -21.15 -20.61
CA LYS A 116 -10.49 -21.69 -21.42
C LYS A 116 -10.37 -21.34 -22.91
N ILE A 117 -9.58 -20.33 -23.28
CA ILE A 117 -9.35 -19.95 -24.68
C ILE A 117 -8.80 -21.18 -25.42
N PRO A 118 -9.37 -21.60 -26.55
CA PRO A 118 -8.99 -22.79 -27.28
C PRO A 118 -7.62 -22.61 -27.95
N THR A 119 -6.57 -23.04 -27.28
CA THR A 119 -5.17 -22.98 -27.74
C THR A 119 -4.46 -24.27 -27.37
N PRO A 120 -3.32 -24.62 -28.00
CA PRO A 120 -2.47 -25.73 -27.56
C PRO A 120 -2.08 -25.55 -26.09
N LYS A 121 -2.30 -26.60 -25.27
CA LYS A 121 -2.02 -26.51 -23.83
C LYS A 121 -0.71 -27.17 -23.47
N ILE A 122 0.12 -26.45 -22.70
CA ILE A 122 1.39 -26.95 -22.18
C ILE A 122 1.10 -28.02 -21.11
N ARG A 123 1.55 -29.25 -21.39
CA ARG A 123 1.44 -30.38 -20.46
C ARG A 123 2.51 -30.29 -19.36
N LYS A 124 2.28 -31.00 -18.26
CA LYS A 124 3.27 -31.15 -17.20
C LYS A 124 4.53 -31.79 -17.71
N SER A 125 5.69 -31.28 -17.31
CA SER A 125 7.01 -31.77 -17.67
C SER A 125 7.98 -31.62 -16.49
N PRO A 126 9.15 -32.24 -16.51
CA PRO A 126 10.21 -31.97 -15.53
C PRO A 126 10.59 -30.48 -15.48
N VAL A 127 10.58 -29.79 -16.63
CA VAL A 127 10.87 -28.35 -16.73
C VAL A 127 9.83 -27.52 -15.99
N THR A 128 8.52 -27.76 -16.18
CA THR A 128 7.48 -27.01 -15.46
C THR A 128 7.57 -27.25 -13.95
N ARG A 129 8.00 -28.43 -13.53
CA ARG A 129 8.22 -28.75 -12.13
C ARG A 129 9.44 -28.02 -11.56
N ALA A 130 10.53 -27.95 -12.29
CA ALA A 130 11.70 -27.15 -11.89
C ALA A 130 11.34 -25.67 -11.80
N LEU A 131 10.62 -25.15 -12.80
CA LEU A 131 10.16 -23.75 -12.82
C LEU A 131 9.22 -23.42 -11.65
N SER A 132 8.51 -24.40 -11.08
CA SER A 132 7.65 -24.18 -9.90
C SER A 132 8.42 -23.76 -8.63
N TRP A 133 9.75 -23.90 -8.60
CA TRP A 133 10.60 -23.40 -7.53
C TRP A 133 10.86 -21.89 -7.62
N LEU A 134 10.69 -21.29 -8.80
CA LEU A 134 10.88 -19.85 -9.00
C LEU A 134 10.07 -19.01 -8.01
N LYS A 135 8.83 -19.40 -7.69
CA LYS A 135 8.00 -18.68 -6.71
C LYS A 135 8.60 -18.61 -5.30
N TYR A 136 9.40 -19.61 -4.90
CA TYR A 136 10.10 -19.60 -3.61
C TYR A 136 11.30 -18.65 -3.65
N VAL A 137 12.00 -18.59 -4.77
CA VAL A 137 13.07 -17.61 -5.00
C VAL A 137 12.48 -16.20 -4.97
N LEU A 138 11.37 -15.98 -5.68
CA LEU A 138 10.67 -14.68 -5.68
C LEU A 138 10.13 -14.30 -4.29
N LEU A 139 9.66 -15.27 -3.51
CA LEU A 139 9.26 -15.04 -2.12
C LEU A 139 10.44 -14.58 -1.27
N ILE A 140 11.57 -15.29 -1.33
CA ILE A 140 12.73 -14.97 -0.49
C ILE A 140 13.35 -13.65 -0.95
N VAL A 141 13.58 -13.45 -2.24
CA VAL A 141 14.29 -12.28 -2.76
C VAL A 141 13.39 -11.04 -2.75
N PHE A 142 12.24 -11.09 -3.45
CA PHE A 142 11.43 -9.89 -3.68
C PHE A 142 10.40 -9.59 -2.58
N ALA A 143 9.96 -10.59 -1.82
CA ALA A 143 8.98 -10.34 -0.77
C ALA A 143 9.58 -10.26 0.63
N VAL A 144 10.84 -10.71 0.83
CA VAL A 144 11.50 -10.67 2.14
C VAL A 144 12.83 -9.92 2.08
N ALA A 145 13.81 -10.39 1.30
CA ALA A 145 15.17 -9.87 1.36
C ALA A 145 15.27 -8.40 0.91
N ILE A 146 14.74 -8.06 -0.26
CA ILE A 146 14.79 -6.68 -0.77
C ILE A 146 14.00 -5.72 0.13
N PRO A 147 12.73 -5.98 0.52
CA PRO A 147 12.02 -5.10 1.45
C PRO A 147 12.76 -4.90 2.78
N LEU A 148 13.29 -5.99 3.35
CA LEU A 148 14.00 -5.93 4.62
C LEU A 148 15.34 -5.16 4.51
N THR A 149 16.17 -5.49 3.51
CA THR A 149 17.47 -4.82 3.34
C THR A 149 17.33 -3.36 2.95
N TYR A 150 16.31 -3.03 2.17
CA TYR A 150 16.02 -1.65 1.82
C TYR A 150 15.50 -0.89 3.04
N GLY A 151 14.56 -1.45 3.79
CA GLY A 151 14.07 -0.86 5.04
C GLY A 151 15.18 -0.64 6.07
N LEU A 152 16.09 -1.62 6.24
CA LEU A 152 17.24 -1.51 7.15
C LEU A 152 18.27 -0.43 6.76
N ARG A 153 18.36 -0.09 5.47
CA ARG A 153 19.33 0.91 4.97
C ARG A 153 18.73 2.31 4.87
N HIS A 154 17.43 2.37 4.64
CA HIS A 154 16.76 3.59 4.19
C HIS A 154 15.54 3.97 5.03
N ASP A 155 15.18 3.20 6.05
CA ASP A 155 13.97 3.35 6.88
C ASP A 155 12.65 3.55 6.10
N LEU A 156 12.65 3.19 4.81
CA LEU A 156 11.52 3.33 3.91
C LEU A 156 10.98 1.97 3.44
N PRO A 157 9.65 1.78 3.40
CA PRO A 157 9.06 0.56 2.91
C PRO A 157 9.16 0.44 1.38
N LEU A 158 9.88 -0.57 0.89
CA LEU A 158 9.92 -0.93 -0.52
C LEU A 158 9.22 -2.27 -0.75
N PRO A 159 7.94 -2.31 -1.11
CA PRO A 159 7.24 -3.54 -1.45
C PRO A 159 7.66 -4.06 -2.83
N ALA A 160 8.88 -4.61 -2.93
CA ALA A 160 9.56 -4.88 -4.20
C ALA A 160 8.77 -5.81 -5.13
N PHE A 161 8.14 -6.87 -4.61
CA PHE A 161 7.30 -7.74 -5.44
C PHE A 161 6.11 -6.96 -6.01
N CYS A 162 5.43 -6.15 -5.20
CA CYS A 162 4.30 -5.33 -5.64
C CYS A 162 4.73 -4.26 -6.64
N LYS A 163 5.88 -3.60 -6.39
CA LYS A 163 6.41 -2.51 -7.22
C LYS A 163 6.88 -3.01 -8.60
N TYR A 164 7.50 -4.20 -8.69
CA TYR A 164 8.18 -4.62 -9.90
C TYR A 164 7.52 -5.77 -10.67
N ILE A 165 6.78 -6.69 -10.01
CA ILE A 165 6.35 -7.95 -10.62
C ILE A 165 4.83 -8.16 -10.58
N CYS A 166 4.13 -7.66 -9.54
CA CYS A 166 2.74 -8.03 -9.26
C CYS A 166 1.76 -7.64 -10.37
N PRO A 167 1.10 -8.60 -11.05
CA PRO A 167 0.13 -8.30 -12.10
C PRO A 167 -1.17 -7.67 -11.54
N ALA A 168 -1.58 -8.02 -10.31
CA ALA A 168 -2.76 -7.45 -9.68
C ALA A 168 -2.58 -5.94 -9.42
N GLY A 169 -1.36 -5.50 -9.03
CA GLY A 169 -1.04 -4.08 -8.88
C GLY A 169 -1.18 -3.29 -10.17
N THR A 170 -0.95 -3.92 -11.32
CA THR A 170 -1.10 -3.28 -12.63
C THR A 170 -2.55 -3.32 -13.09
N SER A 171 -3.21 -4.50 -13.06
CA SER A 171 -4.57 -4.67 -13.59
C SER A 171 -5.65 -4.08 -12.69
N GLU A 172 -5.59 -4.35 -11.39
CA GLU A 172 -6.62 -3.94 -10.42
C GLU A 172 -6.36 -2.52 -9.89
N GLY A 173 -5.08 -2.20 -9.61
CA GLY A 173 -4.66 -0.90 -9.09
C GLY A 173 -4.56 0.14 -10.20
N ALA A 174 -3.47 0.11 -10.96
CA ALA A 174 -3.18 1.16 -11.94
C ALA A 174 -4.25 1.27 -13.04
N MET A 175 -4.58 0.16 -13.73
CA MET A 175 -5.60 0.21 -14.78
C MET A 175 -7.00 0.50 -14.22
N GLY A 176 -7.29 0.04 -12.99
CA GLY A 176 -8.55 0.35 -12.31
C GLY A 176 -8.74 1.85 -12.04
N LEU A 177 -7.67 2.56 -11.68
CA LEU A 177 -7.69 4.02 -11.49
C LEU A 177 -7.73 4.76 -12.83
N LEU A 178 -6.91 4.33 -13.80
CA LEU A 178 -6.84 4.94 -15.13
C LEU A 178 -8.11 4.75 -15.96
N ALA A 179 -8.96 3.79 -15.61
CA ALA A 179 -10.25 3.59 -16.28
C ALA A 179 -11.25 4.73 -16.01
N ASN A 180 -11.01 5.56 -14.99
CA ASN A 180 -11.86 6.71 -14.69
C ASN A 180 -11.39 7.95 -15.46
N PRO A 181 -12.26 8.64 -16.23
CA PRO A 181 -11.90 9.85 -16.95
C PRO A 181 -11.37 10.99 -16.05
N ALA A 182 -11.82 11.06 -14.79
CA ALA A 182 -11.31 12.05 -13.82
C ALA A 182 -9.81 11.90 -13.52
N ASN A 183 -9.23 10.74 -13.81
CA ASN A 183 -7.81 10.46 -13.62
C ASN A 183 -7.01 10.48 -14.96
N ALA A 184 -7.55 11.09 -16.01
CA ALA A 184 -6.92 11.11 -17.34
C ALA A 184 -5.52 11.74 -17.31
N GLU A 185 -5.29 12.74 -16.47
CA GLU A 185 -3.98 13.39 -16.30
C GLU A 185 -2.89 12.41 -15.83
N MET A 186 -3.27 11.35 -15.11
CA MET A 186 -2.31 10.32 -14.68
C MET A 186 -1.68 9.55 -15.84
N PHE A 187 -2.26 9.59 -17.06
CA PHE A 187 -1.65 8.95 -18.23
C PHE A 187 -0.33 9.59 -18.61
N SER A 188 -0.18 10.91 -18.46
CA SER A 188 1.07 11.63 -18.73
C SER A 188 2.21 11.24 -17.75
N MET A 189 1.84 10.76 -16.56
CA MET A 189 2.78 10.33 -15.51
C MET A 189 3.24 8.87 -15.64
N LEU A 190 2.75 8.14 -16.64
CA LEU A 190 3.10 6.73 -16.83
C LEU A 190 4.52 6.58 -17.38
N GLY A 191 5.47 6.30 -16.50
CA GLY A 191 6.88 6.11 -16.84
C GLY A 191 7.24 4.67 -17.22
N VAL A 192 8.55 4.46 -17.42
CA VAL A 192 9.15 3.16 -17.80
C VAL A 192 8.77 2.02 -16.84
N LEU A 193 8.60 2.32 -15.55
CA LEU A 193 8.21 1.31 -14.56
C LEU A 193 6.83 0.73 -14.86
N PHE A 194 5.85 1.58 -15.20
CA PHE A 194 4.51 1.12 -15.57
C PHE A 194 4.56 0.25 -16.83
N THR A 195 5.28 0.70 -17.86
CA THR A 195 5.43 -0.05 -19.12
C THR A 195 6.03 -1.44 -18.88
N ARG A 196 7.08 -1.55 -18.07
CA ARG A 196 7.68 -2.84 -17.69
C ARG A 196 6.68 -3.75 -16.97
N LYS A 197 5.94 -3.22 -15.99
CA LYS A 197 4.92 -3.98 -15.27
C LYS A 197 3.78 -4.42 -16.17
N PHE A 198 3.37 -3.56 -17.10
CA PHE A 198 2.32 -3.89 -18.07
C PHE A 198 2.75 -5.03 -18.99
N ILE A 199 3.98 -5.01 -19.50
CA ILE A 199 4.56 -6.10 -20.32
C ILE A 199 4.61 -7.41 -19.52
N ILE A 200 5.05 -7.37 -18.25
CA ILE A 200 5.07 -8.54 -17.37
C ILE A 200 3.66 -9.08 -17.16
N MET A 201 2.69 -8.23 -16.90
CA MET A 201 1.28 -8.62 -16.74
C MET A 201 0.74 -9.28 -18.00
N LEU A 202 1.00 -8.70 -19.17
CA LEU A 202 0.58 -9.25 -20.47
C LEU A 202 1.24 -10.61 -20.74
N GLY A 203 2.55 -10.74 -20.45
CA GLY A 203 3.27 -12.00 -20.54
C GLY A 203 2.71 -13.09 -19.61
N ILE A 204 2.36 -12.74 -18.38
CA ILE A 204 1.69 -13.64 -17.43
C ILE A 204 0.30 -14.05 -17.95
N ALA A 205 -0.49 -13.09 -18.47
CA ALA A 205 -1.81 -13.38 -19.04
C ALA A 205 -1.69 -14.34 -20.22
N LEU A 206 -0.75 -14.10 -21.13
CA LEU A 206 -0.47 -14.97 -22.27
C LEU A 206 -0.02 -16.37 -21.79
N ALA A 207 0.88 -16.44 -20.82
CA ALA A 207 1.31 -17.71 -20.23
C ALA A 207 0.12 -18.48 -19.61
N CYS A 208 -0.88 -17.79 -19.03
CA CYS A 208 -2.08 -18.41 -18.47
C CYS A 208 -3.02 -18.98 -19.56
N VAL A 209 -2.99 -18.44 -20.77
CA VAL A 209 -3.74 -19.01 -21.92
C VAL A 209 -3.20 -20.40 -22.26
N PHE A 210 -1.89 -20.58 -22.30
CA PHE A 210 -1.25 -21.86 -22.67
C PHE A 210 -1.06 -22.81 -21.47
N CYS A 211 -0.76 -22.27 -20.28
CA CYS A 211 -0.43 -23.03 -19.08
C CYS A 211 -1.48 -22.80 -17.98
N PHE A 212 -2.05 -23.88 -17.46
CA PHE A 212 -3.04 -23.80 -16.38
C PHE A 212 -2.46 -23.12 -15.16
N ARG A 213 -3.03 -21.95 -14.80
CA ARG A 213 -2.64 -21.12 -13.63
C ARG A 213 -1.13 -20.82 -13.58
N ALA A 214 -0.55 -20.34 -14.68
CA ALA A 214 0.89 -20.10 -14.81
C ALA A 214 1.45 -19.21 -13.69
N PHE A 215 0.79 -18.11 -13.33
CA PHE A 215 1.20 -17.26 -12.23
C PHE A 215 1.24 -18.01 -10.90
N CYS A 216 0.16 -18.75 -10.56
CA CYS A 216 0.08 -19.52 -9.32
C CYS A 216 1.09 -20.67 -9.25
N ARG A 217 1.50 -21.21 -10.40
CA ARG A 217 2.49 -22.30 -10.50
C ARG A 217 3.92 -21.80 -10.32
N PHE A 218 4.28 -20.67 -10.96
CA PHE A 218 5.67 -20.28 -11.15
C PHE A 218 6.06 -19.00 -10.41
N ILE A 219 5.15 -18.07 -10.21
CA ILE A 219 5.49 -16.69 -9.78
C ILE A 219 4.95 -16.35 -8.40
N CYS A 220 3.76 -16.83 -8.02
CA CYS A 220 2.99 -16.36 -6.86
C CYS A 220 3.66 -16.66 -5.51
N PRO A 221 4.21 -15.66 -4.76
CA PRO A 221 4.82 -15.88 -3.45
C PRO A 221 3.81 -16.34 -2.39
N LEU A 222 2.59 -15.80 -2.41
CA LEU A 222 1.53 -16.20 -1.48
C LEU A 222 1.15 -17.69 -1.67
N GLY A 223 1.17 -18.15 -2.93
CA GLY A 223 1.01 -19.57 -3.24
C GLY A 223 2.18 -20.45 -2.76
N ALA A 224 3.39 -19.91 -2.65
CA ALA A 224 4.52 -20.58 -2.02
C ALA A 224 4.27 -20.73 -0.51
N ILE A 225 3.90 -19.64 0.19
CA ILE A 225 3.60 -19.62 1.62
C ILE A 225 2.50 -20.64 1.96
N TYR A 226 1.32 -20.51 1.35
CA TYR A 226 0.20 -21.43 1.64
C TYR A 226 0.47 -22.87 1.23
N GLY A 227 1.36 -23.08 0.24
CA GLY A 227 1.79 -24.43 -0.17
C GLY A 227 2.50 -25.21 0.93
N MET A 228 3.24 -24.53 1.81
CA MET A 228 3.92 -25.16 2.94
C MET A 228 2.93 -25.73 3.94
N PHE A 229 1.76 -25.10 4.11
CA PHE A 229 0.71 -25.52 5.03
C PHE A 229 -0.22 -26.62 4.50
N ASN A 230 -0.17 -26.94 3.20
CA ASN A 230 -1.09 -27.93 2.61
C ASN A 230 -1.05 -29.31 3.30
N ARG A 231 0.05 -29.63 3.96
CA ARG A 231 0.18 -30.89 4.69
C ARG A 231 -0.60 -30.89 6.00
N PHE A 232 -0.78 -29.73 6.60
CA PHE A 232 -1.33 -29.55 7.95
C PHE A 232 -2.68 -28.84 7.97
N ASN A 233 -3.13 -28.28 6.83
CA ASN A 233 -4.34 -27.48 6.77
C ASN A 233 -5.57 -28.26 7.22
N VAL A 234 -6.47 -27.55 7.93
CA VAL A 234 -7.72 -28.12 8.45
C VAL A 234 -8.70 -28.40 7.32
N ILE A 235 -8.82 -27.45 6.36
CA ILE A 235 -9.73 -27.57 5.22
C ILE A 235 -8.95 -27.91 3.97
N GLY A 236 -9.23 -29.09 3.39
CA GLY A 236 -8.51 -29.51 2.19
C GLY A 236 -8.98 -30.82 1.60
N VAL A 237 -8.39 -31.16 0.46
CA VAL A 237 -8.65 -32.43 -0.24
C VAL A 237 -7.87 -33.54 0.44
N ARG A 238 -8.57 -34.61 0.80
CA ARG A 238 -8.02 -35.79 1.46
C ARG A 238 -8.29 -37.05 0.64
N VAL A 239 -7.37 -37.98 0.71
CA VAL A 239 -7.49 -39.30 0.08
C VAL A 239 -7.74 -40.32 1.18
N ASP A 240 -8.76 -41.13 1.01
CA ASP A 240 -9.03 -42.30 1.85
C ASP A 240 -8.18 -43.46 1.32
N ALA A 241 -7.18 -43.85 2.10
CA ALA A 241 -6.24 -44.90 1.73
C ALA A 241 -6.91 -46.27 1.62
N THR A 242 -8.04 -46.48 2.32
CA THR A 242 -8.75 -47.79 2.31
C THR A 242 -9.54 -48.00 1.01
N ARG A 243 -9.96 -46.91 0.35
CA ARG A 243 -10.69 -46.94 -0.91
C ARG A 243 -9.79 -46.71 -2.14
N CYS A 244 -8.58 -46.19 -1.92
CA CYS A 244 -7.68 -45.82 -3.01
C CYS A 244 -6.94 -47.03 -3.57
N ASN A 245 -7.14 -47.37 -4.84
CA ASN A 245 -6.42 -48.45 -5.52
C ASN A 245 -5.09 -48.01 -6.17
N GLY A 246 -4.62 -46.77 -5.92
CA GLY A 246 -3.34 -46.30 -6.45
C GLY A 246 -3.29 -46.00 -7.93
N CYS A 247 -4.40 -45.95 -8.66
CA CYS A 247 -4.43 -45.82 -10.15
C CYS A 247 -3.78 -44.51 -10.69
N GLY A 248 -3.53 -43.49 -9.86
CA GLY A 248 -2.86 -42.25 -10.24
C GLY A 248 -3.67 -41.31 -11.19
N ALA A 249 -4.92 -41.62 -11.49
CA ALA A 249 -5.76 -40.79 -12.40
C ALA A 249 -5.90 -39.34 -11.89
N CYS A 250 -6.03 -39.16 -10.57
CA CYS A 250 -6.11 -37.84 -9.93
C CYS A 250 -4.87 -36.98 -10.14
N VAL A 251 -3.70 -37.58 -10.19
CA VAL A 251 -2.42 -36.90 -10.45
C VAL A 251 -2.27 -36.63 -11.95
N ARG A 252 -2.56 -37.61 -12.81
CA ARG A 252 -2.46 -37.44 -14.28
C ARG A 252 -3.42 -36.37 -14.79
N GLY A 253 -4.66 -36.34 -14.31
CA GLY A 253 -5.69 -35.38 -14.70
C GLY A 253 -5.56 -33.99 -14.06
N CYS A 254 -4.67 -33.80 -13.09
CA CYS A 254 -4.49 -32.52 -12.42
C CYS A 254 -3.75 -31.51 -13.31
N GLY A 255 -4.23 -30.29 -13.43
CA GLY A 255 -3.57 -29.20 -14.17
C GLY A 255 -2.32 -28.64 -13.49
N MET A 256 -2.13 -28.89 -12.17
CA MET A 256 -0.97 -28.44 -11.39
C MET A 256 0.13 -29.52 -11.36
N ASP A 257 1.39 -29.15 -11.05
CA ASP A 257 2.55 -30.08 -10.97
C ASP A 257 2.56 -30.92 -9.68
N VAL A 258 1.40 -31.47 -9.30
CA VAL A 258 1.29 -32.30 -8.11
C VAL A 258 1.96 -33.68 -8.26
N ARG A 259 2.63 -34.15 -7.20
CA ARG A 259 3.12 -35.52 -7.08
C ARG A 259 2.08 -36.45 -6.45
N ARG A 260 1.27 -35.90 -5.53
CA ARG A 260 0.16 -36.56 -4.85
C ARG A 260 -0.93 -35.53 -4.55
N VAL A 261 -2.15 -36.00 -4.30
CA VAL A 261 -3.25 -35.13 -3.86
C VAL A 261 -2.87 -34.54 -2.50
N GLY A 262 -3.07 -33.21 -2.36
CA GLY A 262 -2.76 -32.49 -1.12
C GLY A 262 -1.28 -32.11 -0.93
N ASP A 263 -0.41 -32.31 -1.92
CA ASP A 263 0.99 -31.83 -1.82
C ASP A 263 1.08 -30.28 -1.91
N ARG A 264 2.29 -29.75 -1.77
CA ARG A 264 2.54 -28.30 -1.76
C ARG A 264 2.07 -27.58 -3.04
N GLU A 265 1.99 -28.29 -4.19
CA GLU A 265 1.52 -27.74 -5.45
C GLU A 265 -0.02 -27.87 -5.63
N CYS A 266 -0.67 -28.63 -4.78
CA CYS A 266 -2.11 -28.82 -4.84
C CYS A 266 -2.87 -27.55 -4.40
N ILE A 267 -3.67 -26.97 -5.29
CA ILE A 267 -4.52 -25.81 -4.99
C ILE A 267 -5.83 -26.18 -4.28
N GLN A 268 -5.96 -27.41 -3.83
CA GLN A 268 -7.10 -27.92 -3.04
C GLN A 268 -8.47 -27.70 -3.74
N CYS A 269 -8.52 -27.67 -5.08
CA CYS A 269 -9.71 -27.30 -5.86
C CYS A 269 -10.82 -28.37 -5.89
N GLY A 270 -10.52 -29.61 -5.48
CA GLY A 270 -11.49 -30.69 -5.38
C GLY A 270 -11.91 -31.35 -6.73
N LYS A 271 -11.35 -30.94 -7.89
CA LYS A 271 -11.68 -31.55 -9.20
C LYS A 271 -11.37 -33.05 -9.27
N CYS A 272 -10.36 -33.49 -8.55
CA CYS A 272 -9.97 -34.89 -8.51
C CYS A 272 -10.98 -35.75 -7.75
N ALA A 273 -11.79 -35.18 -6.86
CA ALA A 273 -12.87 -35.88 -6.20
C ALA A 273 -13.99 -36.26 -7.20
N ASP A 274 -14.31 -35.34 -8.13
CA ASP A 274 -15.33 -35.57 -9.16
C ASP A 274 -14.90 -36.65 -10.18
N GLY A 275 -13.59 -36.83 -10.40
CA GLY A 275 -13.03 -37.80 -11.33
C GLY A 275 -12.51 -39.09 -10.70
N CYS A 276 -12.77 -39.32 -9.41
CA CYS A 276 -12.28 -40.52 -8.73
C CYS A 276 -13.32 -41.65 -8.81
N HIS A 277 -13.11 -42.63 -9.68
CA HIS A 277 -14.01 -43.78 -9.84
C HIS A 277 -14.19 -44.61 -8.56
N GLN A 278 -13.23 -44.60 -7.65
CA GLN A 278 -13.29 -45.31 -6.38
C GLN A 278 -13.95 -44.51 -5.24
N GLY A 279 -14.34 -43.23 -5.51
CA GLY A 279 -14.87 -42.36 -4.46
C GLY A 279 -13.92 -42.15 -3.27
N ALA A 280 -12.60 -42.35 -3.50
CA ALA A 280 -11.59 -42.28 -2.44
C ALA A 280 -11.13 -40.85 -2.11
N ILE A 281 -11.61 -39.82 -2.83
CA ILE A 281 -11.17 -38.43 -2.67
C ILE A 281 -12.34 -37.57 -2.24
N SER A 282 -12.13 -36.80 -1.16
CA SER A 282 -13.15 -35.87 -0.64
C SER A 282 -12.51 -34.56 -0.17
N VAL A 283 -13.28 -33.49 -0.15
CA VAL A 283 -12.91 -32.24 0.53
C VAL A 283 -13.40 -32.32 1.96
N LYS A 284 -12.52 -32.20 2.93
CA LYS A 284 -12.83 -32.31 4.36
C LYS A 284 -12.51 -31.01 5.09
N ALA A 285 -13.26 -30.74 6.16
CA ALA A 285 -12.99 -29.69 7.13
C ALA A 285 -13.06 -30.29 8.54
N GLY A 286 -11.93 -30.36 9.25
CA GLY A 286 -11.87 -30.89 10.62
C GLY A 286 -12.53 -32.26 10.78
N GLY A 287 -12.35 -33.18 9.82
CA GLY A 287 -12.94 -34.51 9.82
C GLY A 287 -14.31 -34.62 9.14
N ARG A 288 -15.06 -33.52 8.98
CA ARG A 288 -16.36 -33.52 8.26
C ARG A 288 -16.16 -33.45 6.77
N THR A 289 -16.91 -34.21 5.98
CA THR A 289 -16.89 -34.15 4.52
C THR A 289 -17.74 -32.98 4.03
N LEU A 290 -17.09 -31.99 3.36
CA LEU A 290 -17.76 -30.85 2.77
C LEU A 290 -18.26 -31.15 1.33
N LYS A 291 -17.49 -31.95 0.57
CA LYS A 291 -17.81 -32.38 -0.78
C LYS A 291 -17.38 -33.82 -0.97
N GLY A 292 -18.32 -34.67 -1.30
CA GLY A 292 -18.09 -36.06 -1.73
C GLY A 292 -18.24 -36.21 -3.24
N PRO A 293 -18.13 -37.45 -3.77
CA PRO A 293 -18.16 -37.72 -5.21
C PRO A 293 -19.46 -37.34 -5.94
N ASP A 294 -20.60 -37.23 -5.26
CA ASP A 294 -21.94 -37.10 -5.85
C ASP A 294 -22.73 -35.82 -5.55
N GLU A 295 -22.15 -34.83 -4.89
CA GLU A 295 -22.88 -33.58 -4.62
C GLU A 295 -22.92 -32.69 -5.89
N ARG A 296 -23.90 -32.89 -6.75
CA ARG A 296 -24.32 -31.91 -7.75
C ARG A 296 -24.95 -30.73 -7.02
N GLY A 297 -24.38 -29.53 -7.20
CA GLY A 297 -24.79 -28.32 -6.49
C GLY A 297 -26.31 -28.06 -6.60
N ASN A 298 -26.97 -27.92 -5.45
CA ASN A 298 -28.38 -27.55 -5.37
C ASN A 298 -28.56 -26.13 -5.96
N PRO A 299 -29.40 -25.93 -7.00
CA PRO A 299 -29.61 -24.63 -7.63
C PRO A 299 -30.12 -23.56 -6.63
N GLY A 300 -30.86 -23.93 -5.60
CA GLY A 300 -31.31 -23.01 -4.56
C GLY A 300 -30.15 -22.36 -3.79
N ARG A 301 -29.04 -23.08 -3.55
CA ARG A 301 -27.85 -22.52 -2.88
C ARG A 301 -27.18 -21.45 -3.75
N VAL A 302 -27.23 -21.58 -5.08
CA VAL A 302 -26.68 -20.60 -6.02
C VAL A 302 -27.49 -19.31 -5.98
N ILE A 303 -28.82 -19.41 -5.96
CA ILE A 303 -29.73 -18.26 -5.88
C ILE A 303 -29.51 -17.50 -4.57
N TRP A 304 -29.43 -18.20 -3.44
CA TRP A 304 -29.18 -17.60 -2.13
C TRP A 304 -27.79 -16.93 -2.06
N ALA A 305 -26.77 -17.57 -2.62
CA ALA A 305 -25.43 -16.98 -2.66
C ALA A 305 -25.41 -15.71 -3.53
N ALA A 306 -26.10 -15.71 -4.67
CA ALA A 306 -26.24 -14.53 -5.53
C ALA A 306 -27.03 -13.41 -4.82
N ALA A 307 -28.14 -13.73 -4.17
CA ALA A 307 -28.95 -12.75 -3.43
C ALA A 307 -28.16 -12.13 -2.27
N LEU A 308 -27.44 -12.95 -1.49
CA LEU A 308 -26.58 -12.46 -0.40
C LEU A 308 -25.44 -11.58 -0.94
N MET A 309 -24.88 -11.93 -2.08
CA MET A 309 -23.84 -11.14 -2.75
C MET A 309 -24.37 -9.76 -3.15
N VAL A 310 -25.53 -9.69 -3.79
CA VAL A 310 -26.18 -8.42 -4.17
C VAL A 310 -26.44 -7.58 -2.92
N LEU A 311 -26.94 -8.20 -1.84
CA LEU A 311 -27.18 -7.51 -0.58
C LEU A 311 -25.87 -6.94 0.01
N CYS A 312 -24.79 -7.73 0.06
CA CYS A 312 -23.49 -7.26 0.54
C CYS A 312 -22.94 -6.09 -0.28
N LEU A 313 -23.06 -6.16 -1.63
CA LEU A 313 -22.66 -5.07 -2.51
C LEU A 313 -23.49 -3.82 -2.27
N ALA A 314 -24.80 -3.95 -2.10
CA ALA A 314 -25.70 -2.84 -1.81
C ALA A 314 -25.35 -2.20 -0.44
N LEU A 315 -25.16 -3.00 0.60
CA LEU A 315 -24.81 -2.50 1.93
C LEU A 315 -23.46 -1.75 1.93
N LEU A 316 -22.48 -2.25 1.19
CA LEU A 316 -21.17 -1.59 1.06
C LEU A 316 -21.25 -0.34 0.17
N TRP A 317 -22.07 -0.36 -0.88
CA TRP A 317 -22.35 0.80 -1.70
C TRP A 317 -22.93 1.96 -0.88
N PHE A 318 -23.87 1.67 0.00
CA PHE A 318 -24.50 2.66 0.85
C PHE A 318 -23.68 2.99 2.12
N ASN A 319 -22.47 2.45 2.27
CA ASN A 319 -21.61 2.63 3.44
C ASN A 319 -22.28 2.25 4.79
N VAL A 320 -23.23 1.34 4.76
CA VAL A 320 -23.93 0.90 5.99
C VAL A 320 -22.99 0.13 6.92
N LEU A 321 -22.01 -0.58 6.35
CA LEU A 321 -21.04 -1.36 7.10
C LEU A 321 -19.80 -0.56 7.53
N ASP A 322 -19.63 0.65 6.98
CA ASP A 322 -18.51 1.53 7.32
C ASP A 322 -18.94 3.00 7.39
N PRO A 323 -19.57 3.42 8.48
CA PRO A 323 -19.99 4.81 8.67
C PRO A 323 -18.82 5.80 8.74
N SER A 324 -17.57 5.34 8.97
CA SER A 324 -16.38 6.20 8.99
C SER A 324 -16.01 6.73 7.60
N ALA A 325 -16.44 6.05 6.52
CA ALA A 325 -16.24 6.50 5.15
C ALA A 325 -16.98 7.81 4.80
N LYS A 326 -17.86 8.30 5.66
CA LYS A 326 -18.64 9.53 5.47
C LYS A 326 -17.99 10.80 5.99
N LYS A 327 -16.92 10.71 6.79
CA LYS A 327 -16.23 11.89 7.31
C LYS A 327 -14.94 12.11 6.54
N PRO A 328 -14.76 13.24 5.81
CA PRO A 328 -13.42 13.67 5.46
C PRO A 328 -12.65 13.86 6.78
N ASN A 329 -11.41 13.45 6.80
CA ASN A 329 -10.53 13.40 7.96
C ASN A 329 -10.71 14.61 8.90
N ARG A 330 -11.26 14.34 10.06
CA ARG A 330 -10.88 15.07 11.26
C ARG A 330 -9.74 14.24 11.84
N ALA A 331 -8.55 14.79 11.90
CA ALA A 331 -7.41 14.19 12.55
C ALA A 331 -7.87 13.57 13.87
N THR A 332 -7.62 12.29 14.05
CA THR A 332 -7.90 11.64 15.33
C THR A 332 -6.87 12.19 16.29
N PRO A 333 -7.26 12.87 17.39
CA PRO A 333 -6.29 13.20 18.41
C PRO A 333 -5.63 11.90 18.83
N THR A 334 -4.32 11.90 18.85
CA THR A 334 -3.48 10.83 19.41
C THR A 334 -4.07 10.49 20.78
N ALA A 335 -4.47 9.24 20.99
CA ALA A 335 -4.96 8.79 22.29
C ALA A 335 -3.86 9.11 23.32
N GLU A 336 -4.19 9.94 24.29
CA GLU A 336 -3.41 10.10 25.50
C GLU A 336 -3.00 8.72 26.02
N PRO A 337 -1.74 8.51 26.42
CA PRO A 337 -1.35 7.27 27.05
C PRO A 337 -2.20 7.12 28.32
N ALA A 338 -2.96 6.05 28.39
CA ALA A 338 -3.75 5.69 29.55
C ALA A 338 -2.85 5.79 30.79
N ALA A 339 -3.27 6.60 31.75
CA ALA A 339 -2.64 6.73 33.04
C ALA A 339 -2.34 5.35 33.60
N THR A 340 -1.06 5.05 33.78
CA THR A 340 -0.58 3.85 34.43
C THR A 340 -1.08 3.87 35.86
N ALA A 341 -1.84 2.89 36.28
CA ALA A 341 -2.25 2.69 37.66
C ALA A 341 -1.00 2.68 38.54
N GLU A 342 -1.04 3.47 39.62
CA GLU A 342 -0.04 3.49 40.69
C GLU A 342 0.22 2.07 41.19
N PRO A 343 1.48 1.62 41.31
CA PRO A 343 1.79 0.45 42.10
C PRO A 343 1.77 0.83 43.58
N ALA A 344 1.14 -0.01 44.38
CA ALA A 344 1.05 0.07 45.83
C ALA A 344 2.42 0.22 46.47
N ALA A 345 2.45 1.04 47.52
CA ALA A 345 3.59 1.33 48.38
C ALA A 345 4.29 0.04 48.83
N THR A 346 5.59 -0.02 48.57
CA THR A 346 6.50 -0.97 49.21
C THR A 346 7.50 -0.15 50.06
N GLU A 347 7.72 -0.65 51.24
CA GLU A 347 8.42 -0.09 52.40
C GLU A 347 9.81 0.49 52.09
N GLU A 348 10.16 1.56 52.86
CA GLU A 348 11.44 2.25 52.88
C GLU A 348 12.60 1.29 53.25
N PRO A 349 13.77 1.43 52.66
CA PRO A 349 15.03 1.02 53.27
C PRO A 349 15.78 2.23 53.85
N VAL A 350 16.24 1.99 55.05
CA VAL A 350 17.09 2.71 55.98
C VAL A 350 18.23 3.48 55.31
N ALA A 351 18.47 4.68 55.85
CA ALA A 351 19.57 5.60 55.58
C ALA A 351 20.95 4.93 55.68
N THR A 352 21.81 5.23 54.71
CA THR A 352 23.26 5.03 54.83
C THR A 352 23.98 6.35 54.55
N GLU A 353 24.95 6.63 55.40
CA GLU A 353 25.72 7.82 55.70
C GLU A 353 26.34 8.56 54.48
N GLU A 354 26.42 9.89 54.61
CA GLU A 354 27.17 10.84 53.79
C GLU A 354 28.69 10.56 53.82
N PRO A 355 29.41 10.82 52.74
CA PRO A 355 30.82 11.13 52.80
C PRO A 355 31.10 12.62 52.56
N MET A 356 31.96 13.12 53.41
CA MET A 356 32.56 14.43 53.62
C MET A 356 32.99 15.20 52.36
N ALA A 357 32.86 16.51 52.51
CA ALA A 357 33.34 17.58 51.64
C ALA A 357 34.83 17.47 51.31
N THR A 358 35.17 17.76 50.05
CA THR A 358 36.54 18.07 49.62
C THR A 358 36.60 19.49 49.05
N GLU A 359 37.63 20.20 49.42
CA GLU A 359 37.94 21.61 49.34
C GLU A 359 37.87 22.21 47.91
N GLU A 360 37.49 23.47 47.86
CA GLU A 360 37.52 24.47 46.82
C GLU A 360 38.98 24.80 46.40
N PRO A 361 39.32 24.95 45.13
CA PRO A 361 40.48 25.70 44.71
C PRO A 361 40.12 27.11 44.22
N ALA A 362 41.00 28.04 44.59
CA ALA A 362 40.94 29.46 44.51
C ALA A 362 40.67 30.10 43.16
N ALA A 363 40.07 31.29 43.24
CA ALA A 363 39.77 32.26 42.22
C ALA A 363 40.96 32.59 41.29
N THR A 364 40.69 32.63 39.97
CA THR A 364 41.55 33.26 38.98
C THR A 364 40.77 34.43 38.32
N GLU A 365 41.48 35.53 38.18
CA GLU A 365 41.03 36.86 37.83
C GLU A 365 40.23 36.98 36.55
N GLU A 366 39.23 37.87 36.56
CA GLU A 366 38.39 38.40 35.49
C GLU A 366 39.24 39.09 34.40
N PRO A 367 39.02 38.82 33.12
CA PRO A 367 39.38 39.76 32.06
C PRO A 367 38.21 40.70 31.74
N ALA A 368 38.56 41.96 31.50
CA ALA A 368 37.74 43.12 31.32
C ALA A 368 36.58 42.98 30.30
N ALA A 369 35.49 43.65 30.65
CA ALA A 369 34.29 43.83 29.88
C ALA A 369 34.58 44.26 28.42
N THR A 370 34.11 43.45 27.47
CA THR A 370 33.89 43.86 26.08
C THR A 370 32.42 44.30 25.97
N GLU A 371 32.21 45.48 25.41
CA GLU A 371 30.89 46.10 25.22
C GLU A 371 29.91 45.15 24.57
N GLU A 372 28.75 45.01 25.19
CA GLU A 372 27.55 44.38 24.69
C GLU A 372 27.15 45.05 23.36
N PRO A 373 26.96 44.30 22.23
CA PRO A 373 26.28 44.87 21.09
C PRO A 373 24.82 45.10 21.49
N ALA A 374 24.29 46.29 21.17
CA ALA A 374 22.97 46.72 21.45
C ALA A 374 21.95 45.63 21.12
N ALA A 375 21.05 45.36 22.06
CA ALA A 375 19.90 44.47 21.88
C ALA A 375 19.17 44.87 20.63
N THR A 376 19.23 44.02 19.60
CA THR A 376 18.33 44.07 18.46
C THR A 376 16.95 43.74 19.03
N GLU A 377 16.05 44.71 18.99
CA GLU A 377 14.66 44.51 19.37
C GLU A 377 14.12 43.33 18.56
N LYS A 378 13.64 42.32 19.30
CA LYS A 378 12.91 41.17 18.75
C LYS A 378 11.75 41.73 17.93
N PRO A 379 11.63 41.44 16.60
CA PRO A 379 10.51 41.91 15.81
C PRO A 379 9.21 41.44 16.48
N ALA A 380 8.25 42.35 16.60
CA ALA A 380 6.94 42.03 17.15
C ALA A 380 6.30 40.88 16.34
N ALA A 381 5.87 39.86 17.02
CA ALA A 381 5.20 38.70 16.45
C ALA A 381 3.92 39.12 15.70
N GLY A 382 3.74 38.56 14.51
CA GLY A 382 2.49 38.57 13.74
C GLY A 382 2.56 39.36 12.45
N TRP A 383 1.98 38.80 11.40
CA TRP A 383 1.63 39.51 10.17
C TRP A 383 0.56 40.54 10.49
N ASP A 384 0.51 41.68 9.76
CA ASP A 384 -0.52 42.70 9.91
C ASP A 384 -1.83 42.28 9.22
N SER A 385 -2.38 41.14 9.61
CA SER A 385 -3.63 40.59 9.10
C SER A 385 -4.56 40.23 10.28
N ASP A 386 -5.83 40.60 10.18
CA ASP A 386 -6.90 40.15 11.09
C ASP A 386 -7.42 38.74 10.75
N ALA A 387 -6.80 38.04 9.77
CA ALA A 387 -7.19 36.71 9.33
C ALA A 387 -6.91 35.66 10.43
N PRO A 388 -7.77 34.66 10.59
CA PRO A 388 -7.52 33.58 11.54
C PRO A 388 -6.29 32.77 11.11
N VAL A 389 -5.51 32.29 12.08
CA VAL A 389 -4.37 31.41 11.81
C VAL A 389 -4.86 30.06 11.33
N GLY A 390 -4.31 29.58 10.19
CA GLY A 390 -4.68 28.32 9.59
C GLY A 390 -4.00 28.09 8.23
N ARG A 391 -4.49 27.14 7.48
CA ARG A 391 -3.90 26.69 6.20
C ARG A 391 -4.86 26.75 5.00
N GLU A 392 -6.08 27.15 5.23
CA GLU A 392 -7.08 27.30 4.17
C GLU A 392 -6.93 28.66 3.48
N VAL A 393 -7.44 28.79 2.27
CA VAL A 393 -7.36 30.06 1.52
C VAL A 393 -8.08 31.16 2.30
N GLY A 394 -7.38 32.27 2.51
CA GLY A 394 -7.83 33.42 3.29
C GLY A 394 -7.47 33.34 4.78
N GLU A 395 -6.82 32.29 5.24
CA GLU A 395 -6.26 32.18 6.59
C GLU A 395 -4.78 32.57 6.57
N GLN A 396 -4.27 33.05 7.69
CA GLN A 396 -2.86 33.36 7.86
C GLN A 396 -2.09 32.07 8.21
N LEU A 397 -1.03 31.77 7.47
CA LEU A 397 -0.21 30.60 7.79
C LEU A 397 0.54 30.81 9.11
N ASP A 398 0.60 29.75 9.93
CA ASP A 398 1.33 29.77 11.20
C ASP A 398 2.84 29.98 10.94
N ASP A 399 3.49 30.69 11.86
CA ASP A 399 4.90 31.06 11.69
C ASP A 399 5.83 29.88 11.92
N PHE A 400 6.91 29.83 11.13
CA PHE A 400 7.94 28.81 11.28
C PHE A 400 9.32 29.32 10.87
N THR A 401 10.33 28.59 11.30
CA THR A 401 11.72 28.82 10.93
C THR A 401 12.37 27.52 10.51
N LEU A 402 13.03 27.49 9.35
CA LEU A 402 13.76 26.32 8.88
C LEU A 402 15.18 26.69 8.43
N PRO A 403 16.22 25.92 8.85
CA PRO A 403 17.58 26.11 8.36
C PRO A 403 17.70 25.68 6.88
N CYS A 404 18.23 26.57 6.06
CA CYS A 404 18.50 26.32 4.64
C CYS A 404 19.88 25.68 4.43
N TYR A 405 20.08 25.02 3.30
CA TYR A 405 21.34 24.35 2.97
C TYR A 405 22.50 25.33 2.75
N ASP A 406 22.23 26.58 2.41
CA ASP A 406 23.22 27.65 2.28
C ASP A 406 23.72 28.20 3.64
N GLY A 407 23.22 27.68 4.74
CA GLY A 407 23.54 28.09 6.10
C GLY A 407 22.74 29.29 6.61
N SER A 408 21.79 29.81 5.83
CA SER A 408 20.82 30.82 6.28
C SER A 408 19.62 30.16 6.95
N ASP A 409 18.88 30.93 7.76
CA ASP A 409 17.59 30.51 8.29
C ASP A 409 16.47 31.20 7.51
N PHE A 410 15.48 30.43 7.08
CA PHE A 410 14.27 30.97 6.50
C PHE A 410 13.23 31.20 7.58
N HIS A 411 12.99 32.47 7.92
CA HIS A 411 11.94 32.88 8.87
C HIS A 411 10.74 33.38 8.10
N LEU A 412 9.57 32.74 8.24
CA LEU A 412 8.39 33.16 7.50
C LEU A 412 7.95 34.57 7.87
N ALA A 413 7.99 34.95 9.17
CA ALA A 413 7.63 36.30 9.63
C ALA A 413 8.51 37.42 9.04
N GLU A 414 9.73 37.14 8.60
CA GLU A 414 10.64 38.09 7.97
C GLU A 414 10.33 38.34 6.48
N GLN A 415 9.46 37.50 5.87
CA GLN A 415 9.10 37.60 4.45
C GLN A 415 7.91 38.56 4.21
N ARG A 416 7.59 39.41 5.18
CA ARG A 416 6.50 40.37 5.07
C ARG A 416 6.69 41.32 3.89
N GLY A 417 5.56 41.63 3.21
CA GLY A 417 5.57 42.50 2.04
C GLY A 417 6.00 41.83 0.74
N ARG A 418 6.41 40.57 0.79
CA ARG A 418 6.77 39.73 -0.36
C ARG A 418 5.68 38.69 -0.60
N VAL A 419 5.56 38.22 -1.82
CA VAL A 419 4.76 37.02 -2.13
C VAL A 419 5.60 35.80 -1.77
N VAL A 420 5.06 34.87 -0.98
CA VAL A 420 5.80 33.68 -0.52
C VAL A 420 5.34 32.45 -1.26
N PHE A 421 6.28 31.72 -1.86
CA PHE A 421 6.05 30.41 -2.44
C PHE A 421 6.77 29.34 -1.61
N ILE A 422 6.03 28.34 -1.16
CA ILE A 422 6.57 27.17 -0.47
C ILE A 422 6.24 25.95 -1.32
N ASN A 423 7.25 25.14 -1.68
CA ASN A 423 7.07 23.91 -2.44
C ASN A 423 7.62 22.73 -1.64
N LEU A 424 6.74 21.81 -1.27
CA LEU A 424 7.12 20.54 -0.65
C LEU A 424 7.40 19.51 -1.74
N TRP A 425 8.61 18.97 -1.76
CA TRP A 425 9.06 18.04 -2.79
C TRP A 425 9.82 16.85 -2.21
N ALA A 426 10.13 15.85 -3.01
CA ALA A 426 11.00 14.74 -2.61
C ALA A 426 11.89 14.29 -3.77
N THR A 427 13.12 13.87 -3.49
CA THR A 427 14.09 13.38 -4.49
C THR A 427 13.56 12.15 -5.26
N SER A 428 12.70 11.36 -4.69
CA SER A 428 12.02 10.23 -5.35
C SER A 428 10.81 10.62 -6.20
N CYS A 429 10.37 11.88 -6.13
CA CYS A 429 9.17 12.39 -6.78
C CYS A 429 9.49 12.91 -8.20
N THR A 430 9.11 12.16 -9.23
CA THR A 430 9.36 12.58 -10.63
C THR A 430 8.62 13.86 -11.02
N PRO A 431 7.32 14.05 -10.69
CA PRO A 431 6.63 15.30 -10.97
C PRO A 431 7.29 16.51 -10.30
N CYS A 432 7.77 16.35 -9.04
CA CYS A 432 8.47 17.42 -8.33
C CYS A 432 9.73 17.88 -9.10
N LYS A 433 10.54 16.92 -9.56
CA LYS A 433 11.74 17.21 -10.35
C LYS A 433 11.45 17.90 -11.69
N GLN A 434 10.25 17.77 -12.21
CA GLN A 434 9.83 18.43 -13.45
C GLN A 434 9.42 19.88 -13.23
N GLU A 435 8.89 20.23 -12.05
CA GLU A 435 8.44 21.59 -11.74
C GLU A 435 9.49 22.46 -11.05
N LEU A 436 10.49 21.88 -10.37
CA LEU A 436 11.56 22.65 -9.72
C LEU A 436 12.23 23.70 -10.62
N PRO A 437 12.51 23.43 -11.92
CA PRO A 437 13.01 24.48 -12.82
C PRO A 437 12.09 25.71 -12.91
N TYR A 438 10.76 25.50 -12.89
CA TYR A 438 9.79 26.60 -13.01
C TYR A 438 9.81 27.49 -11.77
N PHE A 439 10.00 26.91 -10.58
CA PHE A 439 10.16 27.68 -9.34
C PHE A 439 11.47 28.47 -9.36
N ASN A 440 12.56 27.87 -9.83
CA ASN A 440 13.84 28.55 -9.92
C ASN A 440 13.82 29.69 -10.94
N ASP A 441 13.13 29.52 -12.08
CA ASP A 441 12.96 30.55 -13.09
C ASP A 441 12.11 31.71 -12.56
N LEU A 442 10.99 31.39 -11.86
CA LEU A 442 10.14 32.39 -11.21
C LEU A 442 10.91 33.17 -10.12
N TYR A 443 11.72 32.50 -9.32
CA TYR A 443 12.56 33.13 -8.30
C TYR A 443 13.55 34.12 -8.90
N LYS A 444 14.17 33.78 -10.03
CA LYS A 444 15.09 34.68 -10.76
C LYS A 444 14.35 35.84 -11.41
N GLU A 445 13.15 35.62 -11.93
CA GLU A 445 12.38 36.63 -12.63
C GLU A 445 11.90 37.75 -11.72
N TYR A 446 11.32 37.36 -10.53
CA TYR A 446 10.72 38.32 -9.63
C TYR A 446 11.66 38.83 -8.51
N GLY A 447 12.82 38.19 -8.32
CA GLY A 447 13.88 38.65 -7.42
C GLY A 447 13.36 38.94 -6.00
N ASP A 448 13.55 40.19 -5.54
CA ASP A 448 13.20 40.58 -4.16
C ASP A 448 11.70 40.65 -3.88
N ASP A 449 10.83 40.61 -4.89
CA ASP A 449 9.38 40.62 -4.71
C ASP A 449 8.82 39.24 -4.26
N VAL A 450 9.59 38.17 -4.47
CA VAL A 450 9.21 36.82 -4.14
C VAL A 450 10.15 36.23 -3.09
N ALA A 451 9.59 35.68 -2.03
CA ALA A 451 10.29 34.77 -1.14
C ALA A 451 9.97 33.34 -1.56
N MET A 452 10.99 32.54 -1.80
CA MET A 452 10.85 31.15 -2.22
C MET A 452 11.46 30.23 -1.18
N LEU A 453 10.78 29.11 -0.86
CA LEU A 453 11.33 28.05 -0.03
C LEU A 453 10.94 26.69 -0.60
N VAL A 454 11.93 25.87 -0.90
CA VAL A 454 11.74 24.51 -1.38
C VAL A 454 12.13 23.54 -0.30
N VAL A 455 11.15 22.76 0.23
CA VAL A 455 11.33 21.96 1.43
C VAL A 455 11.23 20.48 1.13
N HIS A 456 12.25 19.76 1.57
CA HIS A 456 12.31 18.31 1.53
C HIS A 456 11.89 17.74 2.89
N PRO A 457 11.05 16.70 2.98
CA PRO A 457 10.71 16.09 4.26
C PRO A 457 11.93 15.40 4.87
N SER A 458 12.07 15.46 6.20
CA SER A 458 13.19 14.86 6.97
C SER A 458 13.34 13.34 6.77
N LEU A 459 12.26 12.67 6.38
CA LEU A 459 12.18 11.21 6.27
C LEU A 459 12.72 10.61 4.95
N VAL A 460 13.39 11.37 4.09
CA VAL A 460 13.85 10.88 2.78
C VAL A 460 15.38 10.85 2.70
N ILE A 461 15.91 9.74 2.21
CA ILE A 461 17.26 9.21 2.39
C ILE A 461 18.22 9.65 1.26
N ASP A 462 17.72 10.33 0.25
CA ASP A 462 18.55 10.85 -0.81
C ASP A 462 19.10 12.22 -0.36
N ASP A 463 20.27 12.61 -0.84
CA ASP A 463 20.85 13.91 -0.56
C ASP A 463 20.16 14.97 -1.44
N PRO A 464 19.18 15.73 -0.90
CA PRO A 464 18.49 16.76 -1.68
C PRO A 464 19.39 17.95 -2.00
N GLU A 465 20.36 18.25 -1.13
CA GLU A 465 21.34 19.32 -1.33
C GLU A 465 22.21 19.04 -2.55
N GLU A 466 22.79 17.82 -2.65
CA GLU A 466 23.57 17.39 -3.82
C GLU A 466 22.75 17.51 -5.10
N TYR A 467 21.49 17.03 -5.09
CA TYR A 467 20.62 17.11 -6.27
C TYR A 467 20.34 18.53 -6.73
N LEU A 468 20.08 19.47 -5.81
CA LEU A 468 19.74 20.86 -6.13
C LEU A 468 20.98 21.64 -6.59
N SER A 469 22.11 21.40 -5.95
CA SER A 469 23.43 21.97 -6.31
C SER A 469 23.85 21.51 -7.71
N ASP A 470 23.75 20.22 -8.02
CA ASP A 470 24.06 19.67 -9.36
C ASP A 470 23.22 20.31 -10.48
N LYS A 471 22.00 20.79 -10.17
CA LYS A 471 21.11 21.47 -11.11
C LYS A 471 21.37 22.98 -11.21
N GLY A 472 22.17 23.54 -10.31
CA GLY A 472 22.45 24.96 -10.26
C GLY A 472 21.22 25.80 -9.91
N TYR A 473 20.35 25.30 -9.03
CA TYR A 473 19.21 26.08 -8.52
C TYR A 473 19.69 27.07 -7.46
N GLU A 474 19.14 28.30 -7.52
CA GLU A 474 19.54 29.43 -6.67
C GLU A 474 18.51 29.76 -5.60
N MET A 475 17.33 29.13 -5.66
CA MET A 475 16.26 29.31 -4.68
C MET A 475 16.61 28.67 -3.32
N PRO A 476 16.22 29.29 -2.19
CA PRO A 476 16.43 28.72 -0.86
C PRO A 476 15.78 27.35 -0.70
N CYS A 477 16.55 26.42 -0.15
CA CYS A 477 16.16 25.03 0.01
C CYS A 477 16.46 24.56 1.44
N ALA A 478 15.51 23.82 2.03
CA ALA A 478 15.60 23.31 3.39
C ALA A 478 15.13 21.84 3.49
N THR A 479 15.50 21.19 4.57
CA THR A 479 14.80 19.97 5.05
C THR A 479 13.88 20.38 6.19
N ASP A 480 12.67 19.82 6.23
CA ASP A 480 11.78 19.99 7.38
C ASP A 480 12.47 19.46 8.66
N ASP A 481 12.08 19.96 9.80
CA ASP A 481 12.68 19.51 11.07
C ASP A 481 12.26 18.07 11.42
N ASP A 482 12.89 17.51 12.46
CA ASP A 482 12.63 16.13 12.90
C ASP A 482 11.20 15.92 13.44
N ASP A 483 10.51 16.99 13.78
CA ASP A 483 9.13 17.00 14.28
C ASP A 483 8.11 17.21 13.14
N ASP A 484 8.56 17.31 11.87
CA ASP A 484 7.75 17.58 10.67
C ASP A 484 6.88 18.86 10.82
N THR A 485 7.45 19.91 11.41
CA THR A 485 6.73 21.14 11.79
C THR A 485 6.03 21.81 10.62
N LEU A 486 6.72 22.03 9.50
CA LEU A 486 6.11 22.64 8.32
C LEU A 486 5.06 21.72 7.67
N ILE A 487 5.33 20.43 7.61
CA ILE A 487 4.40 19.43 7.08
C ILE A 487 3.08 19.47 7.83
N ASP A 488 3.11 19.60 9.15
CA ASP A 488 1.92 19.71 10.00
C ASP A 488 1.20 21.04 9.82
N ILE A 489 1.94 22.16 9.76
CA ILE A 489 1.39 23.51 9.53
C ILE A 489 0.59 23.54 8.21
N VAL A 490 1.18 23.07 7.11
CA VAL A 490 0.53 23.10 5.78
C VAL A 490 -0.43 21.93 5.53
N GLY A 491 -0.45 20.96 6.44
CA GLY A 491 -1.34 19.79 6.39
C GLY A 491 -1.00 18.78 5.30
N ASN A 492 0.28 18.59 5.01
CA ASN A 492 0.70 17.54 4.07
C ASN A 492 0.50 16.15 4.67
N THR A 493 0.01 15.23 3.88
CA THR A 493 -0.22 13.82 4.27
C THR A 493 0.77 12.86 3.61
N GLY A 494 2.00 13.32 3.33
CA GLY A 494 3.04 12.54 2.66
C GLY A 494 2.81 12.40 1.15
N THR A 495 2.13 13.37 0.54
CA THR A 495 1.89 13.39 -0.92
C THR A 495 2.56 14.60 -1.54
N TYR A 496 3.46 14.39 -2.50
CA TYR A 496 4.27 15.40 -3.16
C TYR A 496 4.03 15.41 -4.69
N PRO A 497 4.20 16.58 -5.36
CA PRO A 497 4.48 17.90 -4.79
C PRO A 497 3.25 18.53 -4.12
N GLN A 498 3.50 19.48 -3.20
CA GLN A 498 2.48 20.38 -2.67
C GLN A 498 3.01 21.81 -2.77
N THR A 499 2.20 22.70 -3.30
CA THR A 499 2.54 24.13 -3.44
C THR A 499 1.63 24.97 -2.56
N ILE A 500 2.23 25.84 -1.76
CA ILE A 500 1.55 26.85 -0.94
C ILE A 500 2.00 28.21 -1.42
N VAL A 501 1.05 29.15 -1.58
CA VAL A 501 1.35 30.54 -1.96
C VAL A 501 0.66 31.48 -0.98
N LEU A 502 1.43 32.42 -0.44
CA LEU A 502 0.96 33.43 0.49
C LEU A 502 1.04 34.81 -0.18
N ASN A 503 0.06 35.66 0.12
CA ASN A 503 0.11 37.07 -0.28
C ASN A 503 1.09 37.87 0.61
N ARG A 504 1.26 39.16 0.32
CA ARG A 504 2.16 40.07 1.03
C ARG A 504 1.81 40.27 2.52
N ARG A 505 0.62 39.81 2.95
CA ARG A 505 0.15 39.83 4.34
C ARG A 505 0.27 38.49 5.06
N GLY A 506 0.80 37.45 4.38
CA GLY A 506 0.96 36.11 4.91
C GLY A 506 -0.30 35.26 4.88
N GLU A 507 -1.36 35.72 4.18
CA GLU A 507 -2.58 34.94 4.01
C GLU A 507 -2.43 33.95 2.87
N VAL A 508 -2.97 32.74 3.05
CA VAL A 508 -2.91 31.66 2.06
C VAL A 508 -3.79 32.00 0.85
N VAL A 509 -3.19 32.10 -0.32
CA VAL A 509 -3.89 32.26 -1.60
C VAL A 509 -4.08 30.91 -2.28
N TYR A 510 -3.14 29.99 -2.07
CA TYR A 510 -3.16 28.68 -2.68
C TYR A 510 -2.51 27.65 -1.74
N ASN A 511 -3.13 26.49 -1.55
CA ASN A 511 -2.54 25.35 -0.84
C ASN A 511 -3.09 24.05 -1.46
N LYS A 512 -2.32 23.43 -2.38
CA LYS A 512 -2.79 22.21 -3.05
C LYS A 512 -1.65 21.24 -3.34
N VAL A 513 -2.01 19.96 -3.25
CA VAL A 513 -1.18 18.84 -3.71
C VAL A 513 -1.39 18.62 -5.20
N GLY A 514 -0.31 18.49 -5.94
CA GLY A 514 -0.26 18.25 -7.38
C GLY A 514 0.75 19.16 -8.08
N SER A 515 1.18 18.77 -9.28
CA SER A 515 2.15 19.56 -10.05
C SER A 515 1.55 20.87 -10.55
N VAL A 516 2.40 21.87 -10.62
CA VAL A 516 2.09 23.18 -11.15
C VAL A 516 2.76 23.39 -12.52
N THR A 517 2.15 24.25 -13.35
CA THR A 517 2.75 24.69 -14.62
C THR A 517 3.30 26.11 -14.50
N PRO A 518 4.21 26.54 -15.39
CA PRO A 518 4.71 27.91 -15.38
C PRO A 518 3.58 28.95 -15.43
N GLU A 519 2.57 28.74 -16.28
CA GLU A 519 1.44 29.65 -16.42
C GLU A 519 0.63 29.78 -15.14
N LEU A 520 0.48 28.64 -14.39
CA LEU A 520 -0.21 28.66 -13.10
C LEU A 520 0.62 29.40 -12.05
N LEU A 521 1.95 29.22 -12.03
CA LEU A 521 2.82 29.94 -11.09
C LEU A 521 2.75 31.45 -11.27
N HIS A 522 2.80 31.96 -12.51
CA HIS A 522 2.64 33.38 -12.80
C HIS A 522 1.24 33.89 -12.41
N ALA A 523 0.17 33.14 -12.71
CA ALA A 523 -1.18 33.51 -12.31
C ALA A 523 -1.36 33.54 -10.77
N LEU A 524 -0.69 32.64 -10.04
CA LEU A 524 -0.68 32.63 -8.58
C LEU A 524 0.09 33.81 -7.99
N TYR A 525 1.21 34.21 -8.63
CA TYR A 525 1.94 35.40 -8.26
C TYR A 525 1.06 36.65 -8.44
N ASP A 526 0.44 36.84 -9.61
CA ASP A 526 -0.44 37.99 -9.87
C ASP A 526 -1.59 38.06 -8.87
N ALA A 527 -2.21 36.93 -8.54
CA ALA A 527 -3.27 36.85 -7.55
C ALA A 527 -2.79 37.21 -6.13
N ALA A 528 -1.60 36.75 -5.75
CA ALA A 528 -1.04 37.02 -4.42
C ALA A 528 -0.46 38.44 -4.29
N ALA A 529 0.08 39.02 -5.35
CA ALA A 529 0.62 40.37 -5.38
C ALA A 529 -0.46 41.45 -5.39
N GLY A 530 -1.66 41.13 -5.94
CA GLY A 530 -2.82 42.01 -6.01
C GLY A 530 -3.78 41.94 -4.80
N ALA A 531 -3.54 41.05 -3.84
CA ALA A 531 -4.43 40.76 -2.71
C ALA A 531 -4.08 41.56 -1.40
#